data_bc1ad9c8b264b7d84efbc14c84bf975e
#
_entry.id   bc1ad9c8b264b7d84efbc14c84bf975e
#
_cell.length_a   1.000
_cell.length_b   1.000
_cell.length_c   1.000
_cell.angle_alpha   90.00
_cell.angle_beta   90.00
_cell.angle_gamma   90.00
#
_symmetry.space_group_name_H-M   'P 1'
#
loop_
_entity.id
_entity.type
_entity.pdbx_description
1 polymer ?
#
loop_
_entity_poly.entity_id
_entity_poly.type
_entity_poly.pdbx_seq_one_letter_code
_entity_poly.pdbx_strand_id
1 'polypeptide(L)'
;MLGLMQNHPLLISSLIDFAARHHGDGQVVSRRVEGDIHRCSWADVQRRAKQVANGLDALGVKAGERVATLAWNGYRHLELYFGVSGSARVLHTVNPRLLPEQIAWIVNHAEDQVLCFDMTFLPIVQGIHTHCPYVKHWIA
;
A
#
# COMPACT_ATOMS: atom_id res chain seq x y z
N MET A 1 27.85 6.46 -24.25
CA MET A 1 27.30 7.84 -24.22
C MET A 1 25.84 7.74 -23.87
N LEU A 2 25.38 8.41 -22.80
CA LEU A 2 24.00 8.36 -22.36
C LEU A 2 23.07 9.32 -23.15
N GLY A 3 23.58 9.95 -24.18
CA GLY A 3 22.86 10.96 -24.95
C GLY A 3 22.53 12.20 -24.09
N LEU A 4 21.39 12.82 -24.35
CA LEU A 4 20.87 13.95 -23.56
C LEU A 4 19.89 13.49 -22.44
N MET A 5 19.80 12.19 -22.18
CA MET A 5 18.94 11.62 -21.13
C MET A 5 19.58 11.79 -19.76
N GLN A 6 18.78 12.06 -18.77
CA GLN A 6 19.23 12.06 -17.38
C GLN A 6 19.59 10.64 -16.94
N ASN A 7 20.73 10.48 -16.26
CA ASN A 7 21.07 9.25 -15.57
C ASN A 7 20.44 9.26 -14.17
N HIS A 8 19.11 9.11 -14.14
CA HIS A 8 18.33 9.14 -12.91
C HIS A 8 17.42 7.90 -12.83
N PRO A 9 17.46 7.13 -11.74
CA PRO A 9 16.58 5.98 -11.58
C PRO A 9 15.10 6.40 -11.50
N LEU A 10 14.23 5.69 -12.21
CA LEU A 10 12.77 5.90 -12.17
C LEU A 10 12.19 5.14 -10.97
N LEU A 11 12.35 5.69 -9.77
CA LEU A 11 11.88 5.11 -8.52
C LEU A 11 10.59 5.78 -8.04
N ILE A 12 9.62 4.97 -7.61
CA ILE A 12 8.37 5.45 -7.01
C ILE A 12 8.65 6.30 -5.75
N SER A 13 9.63 5.91 -4.95
CA SER A 13 10.05 6.68 -3.77
C SER A 13 10.48 8.10 -4.08
N SER A 14 11.07 8.35 -5.27
CA SER A 14 11.49 9.69 -5.67
C SER A 14 10.32 10.65 -5.85
N LEU A 15 9.14 10.16 -6.21
CA LEU A 15 7.93 10.98 -6.39
C LEU A 15 7.43 11.55 -5.07
N ILE A 16 7.32 10.71 -4.04
CA ILE A 16 6.86 11.18 -2.73
C ILE A 16 7.93 12.06 -2.03
N ASP A 17 9.21 11.77 -2.22
CA ASP A 17 10.29 12.60 -1.72
C ASP A 17 10.29 13.98 -2.38
N PHE A 18 10.04 14.03 -3.69
CA PHE A 18 9.88 15.31 -4.41
C PHE A 18 8.66 16.08 -3.91
N ALA A 19 7.50 15.42 -3.79
CA ALA A 19 6.27 16.04 -3.32
C ALA A 19 6.45 16.62 -1.90
N ALA A 20 7.05 15.86 -0.99
CA ALA A 20 7.29 16.30 0.38
C ALA A 20 8.28 17.47 0.46
N ARG A 21 9.31 17.49 -0.41
CA ARG A 21 10.36 18.53 -0.41
C ARG A 21 9.88 19.84 -1.02
N HIS A 22 9.13 19.78 -2.12
CA HIS A 22 8.79 20.97 -2.91
C HIS A 22 7.34 21.44 -2.72
N HIS A 23 6.47 20.55 -2.22
CA HIS A 23 5.04 20.78 -2.01
C HIS A 23 4.59 20.25 -0.65
N GLY A 24 5.48 20.25 0.34
CA GLY A 24 5.29 19.62 1.65
C GLY A 24 3.99 20.03 2.36
N ASP A 25 3.59 21.28 2.25
CA ASP A 25 2.37 21.85 2.86
C ASP A 25 1.11 21.63 2.01
N GLY A 26 1.26 21.11 0.78
CA GLY A 26 0.13 20.78 -0.10
C GLY A 26 -0.79 19.74 0.53
N GLN A 27 -2.10 19.98 0.45
CA GLN A 27 -3.09 19.15 1.14
C GLN A 27 -3.46 17.90 0.33
N VAL A 28 -3.50 16.77 1.02
CA VAL A 28 -4.17 15.54 0.61
C VAL A 28 -5.47 15.42 1.40
N VAL A 29 -6.59 15.35 0.69
CA VAL A 29 -7.93 15.31 1.30
C VAL A 29 -8.57 13.98 0.95
N SER A 30 -9.01 13.25 1.95
CA SER A 30 -9.65 11.94 1.79
C SER A 30 -10.93 11.86 2.60
N ARG A 31 -12.00 11.34 2.00
CA ARG A 31 -13.15 10.88 2.76
C ARG A 31 -12.83 9.52 3.36
N ARG A 32 -12.92 9.40 4.67
CA ARG A 32 -12.65 8.14 5.35
C ARG A 32 -13.85 7.19 5.32
N VAL A 33 -13.59 5.90 5.54
CA VAL A 33 -14.64 4.88 5.68
C VAL A 33 -15.52 5.14 6.91
N GLU A 34 -15.00 5.86 7.89
CA GLU A 34 -15.71 6.35 9.08
C GLU A 34 -16.70 7.49 8.77
N GLY A 35 -16.66 8.04 7.55
CA GLY A 35 -17.60 9.04 7.04
C GLY A 35 -17.17 10.49 7.13
N ASP A 36 -16.09 10.79 7.85
CA ASP A 36 -15.54 12.14 7.98
C ASP A 36 -14.46 12.44 6.91
N ILE A 37 -13.95 13.67 6.93
CA ILE A 37 -12.91 14.15 6.01
C ILE A 37 -11.58 14.22 6.75
N HIS A 38 -10.62 13.42 6.30
CA HIS A 38 -9.23 13.49 6.74
C HIS A 38 -8.44 14.43 5.84
N ARG A 39 -7.60 15.26 6.46
CA ARG A 39 -6.67 16.16 5.78
C ARG A 39 -5.27 15.95 6.33
N CYS A 40 -4.31 15.79 5.44
CA CYS A 40 -2.89 15.71 5.78
C CYS A 40 -2.07 16.42 4.70
N SER A 41 -0.80 16.64 4.96
CA SER A 41 0.14 17.24 4.00
C SER A 41 0.91 16.15 3.23
N TRP A 42 1.58 16.54 2.14
CA TRP A 42 2.50 15.62 1.45
C TRP A 42 3.68 15.21 2.33
N ALA A 43 4.14 16.12 3.21
CA ALA A 43 5.16 15.78 4.21
C ALA A 43 4.67 14.70 5.18
N ASP A 44 3.40 14.75 5.59
CA ASP A 44 2.79 13.70 6.43
C ASP A 44 2.71 12.37 5.69
N VAL A 45 2.25 12.37 4.43
CA VAL A 45 2.19 11.14 3.62
C VAL A 45 3.57 10.50 3.49
N GLN A 46 4.62 11.28 3.21
CA GLN A 46 5.98 10.76 3.14
C GLN A 46 6.44 10.15 4.47
N ARG A 47 6.24 10.87 5.57
CA ARG A 47 6.63 10.39 6.90
C ARG A 47 5.92 9.07 7.24
N ARG A 48 4.62 8.99 6.97
CA ARG A 48 3.81 7.79 7.25
C ARG A 48 4.15 6.63 6.29
N ALA A 49 4.44 6.90 5.02
CA ALA A 49 4.94 5.89 4.10
C ALA A 49 6.24 5.25 4.59
N LYS A 50 7.17 6.05 5.16
CA LYS A 50 8.38 5.52 5.80
C LYS A 50 8.07 4.68 7.04
N GLN A 51 7.04 5.05 7.82
CA GLN A 51 6.58 4.24 8.95
C GLN A 51 5.99 2.89 8.47
N VAL A 52 5.23 2.88 7.36
CA VAL A 52 4.77 1.63 6.73
C VAL A 52 5.96 0.74 6.37
N ALA A 53 6.98 1.29 5.71
CA ALA A 53 8.18 0.53 5.35
C ALA A 53 8.85 -0.09 6.58
N ASN A 54 9.04 0.69 7.65
CA ASN A 54 9.62 0.20 8.91
C ASN A 54 8.73 -0.87 9.58
N GLY A 55 7.40 -0.71 9.51
CA GLY A 55 6.46 -1.72 10.01
C GLY A 55 6.59 -3.05 9.25
N LEU A 56 6.71 -2.99 7.92
CA LEU A 56 6.92 -4.18 7.09
C LEU A 56 8.27 -4.86 7.38
N ASP A 57 9.33 -4.08 7.66
CA ASP A 57 10.62 -4.61 8.12
C ASP A 57 10.47 -5.34 9.46
N ALA A 58 9.76 -4.76 10.41
CA ALA A 58 9.51 -5.37 11.72
C ALA A 58 8.67 -6.66 11.62
N LEU A 59 7.77 -6.76 10.64
CA LEU A 59 7.01 -7.97 10.33
C LEU A 59 7.83 -9.02 9.55
N GLY A 60 9.06 -8.71 9.18
CA GLY A 60 9.96 -9.62 8.47
C GLY A 60 9.63 -9.78 6.97
N VAL A 61 8.85 -8.87 6.39
CA VAL A 61 8.52 -8.85 4.95
C VAL A 61 9.75 -8.42 4.16
N LYS A 62 10.22 -9.26 3.26
CA LYS A 62 11.47 -9.06 2.52
C LYS A 62 11.27 -8.26 1.23
N ALA A 63 12.36 -7.73 0.68
CA ALA A 63 12.36 -7.16 -0.65
C ALA A 63 11.87 -8.18 -1.70
N GLY A 64 11.04 -7.71 -2.63
CA GLY A 64 10.40 -8.55 -3.66
C GLY A 64 9.15 -9.31 -3.19
N GLU A 65 8.88 -9.40 -1.88
CA GLU A 65 7.63 -9.97 -1.39
C GLU A 65 6.44 -9.05 -1.65
N ARG A 66 5.26 -9.66 -1.77
CA ARG A 66 4.02 -8.96 -2.14
C ARG A 66 3.23 -8.61 -0.90
N VAL A 67 2.68 -7.40 -0.92
CA VAL A 67 1.75 -6.86 0.08
C VAL A 67 0.45 -6.53 -0.63
N ALA A 68 -0.58 -7.32 -0.37
CA ALA A 68 -1.91 -7.10 -0.93
C ALA A 68 -2.63 -5.96 -0.21
N THR A 69 -3.46 -5.23 -0.96
CA THR A 69 -4.36 -4.24 -0.39
C THR A 69 -5.79 -4.47 -0.87
N LEU A 70 -6.73 -4.56 0.06
CA LEU A 70 -8.16 -4.60 -0.17
C LEU A 70 -8.75 -3.33 0.46
N ALA A 71 -8.62 -2.21 -0.24
CA ALA A 71 -8.83 -0.89 0.32
C ALA A 71 -9.52 0.06 -0.65
N TRP A 72 -10.20 1.06 -0.08
CA TRP A 72 -10.71 2.19 -0.83
C TRP A 72 -9.59 3.20 -1.16
N ASN A 73 -9.84 4.06 -2.14
CA ASN A 73 -8.91 5.14 -2.51
C ASN A 73 -8.93 6.24 -1.45
N GLY A 74 -8.10 6.09 -0.43
CA GLY A 74 -7.96 7.02 0.68
C GLY A 74 -6.50 7.26 1.04
N TYR A 75 -6.26 8.12 2.04
CA TYR A 75 -4.91 8.46 2.49
C TYR A 75 -4.13 7.24 3.00
N ARG A 76 -4.80 6.28 3.68
CA ARG A 76 -4.17 5.04 4.16
C ARG A 76 -3.63 4.21 2.99
N HIS A 77 -4.43 4.07 1.92
CA HIS A 77 -4.01 3.36 0.73
C HIS A 77 -2.87 4.08 0.00
N LEU A 78 -2.89 5.41 -0.02
CA LEU A 78 -1.81 6.23 -0.57
C LEU A 78 -0.49 6.04 0.20
N GLU A 79 -0.54 5.98 1.54
CA GLU A 79 0.61 5.68 2.39
C GLU A 79 1.18 4.28 2.10
N LEU A 80 0.32 3.28 1.91
CA LEU A 80 0.71 1.92 1.50
C LEU A 80 1.37 1.92 0.12
N TYR A 81 0.84 2.69 -0.85
CA TYR A 81 1.43 2.79 -2.19
C TYR A 81 2.90 3.18 -2.14
N PHE A 82 3.21 4.25 -1.42
CA PHE A 82 4.58 4.73 -1.33
C PHE A 82 5.42 3.93 -0.33
N GLY A 83 4.83 3.45 0.76
CA GLY A 83 5.56 2.68 1.77
C GLY A 83 5.98 1.30 1.28
N VAL A 84 5.10 0.59 0.60
CA VAL A 84 5.39 -0.75 0.05
C VAL A 84 6.31 -0.64 -1.16
N SER A 85 5.89 0.09 -2.21
CA SER A 85 6.67 0.18 -3.45
C SER A 85 7.98 0.95 -3.26
N GLY A 86 8.02 1.92 -2.35
CA GLY A 86 9.23 2.68 -2.03
C GLY A 86 10.26 1.91 -1.21
N SER A 87 9.92 0.73 -0.68
CA SER A 87 10.78 -0.13 0.14
C SER A 87 11.14 -1.46 -0.55
N ALA A 88 11.20 -1.44 -1.89
CA ALA A 88 11.56 -2.58 -2.73
C ALA A 88 10.63 -3.81 -2.59
N ARG A 89 9.39 -3.60 -2.12
CA ARG A 89 8.32 -4.62 -2.07
C ARG A 89 7.32 -4.39 -3.20
N VAL A 90 6.51 -5.39 -3.49
CA VAL A 90 5.50 -5.31 -4.54
C VAL A 90 4.14 -5.00 -3.91
N LEU A 91 3.57 -3.85 -4.25
CA LEU A 91 2.20 -3.53 -3.89
C LEU A 91 1.24 -4.25 -4.83
N HIS A 92 0.39 -5.10 -4.29
CA HIS A 92 -0.63 -5.82 -5.03
C HIS A 92 -2.03 -5.30 -4.66
N THR A 93 -2.60 -4.48 -5.53
CA THR A 93 -3.93 -3.91 -5.29
C THR A 93 -5.01 -4.88 -5.76
N VAL A 94 -5.83 -5.35 -4.84
CA VAL A 94 -6.92 -6.30 -5.11
C VAL A 94 -8.23 -5.54 -5.26
N ASN A 95 -8.96 -5.83 -6.33
CA ASN A 95 -10.26 -5.19 -6.57
C ASN A 95 -11.32 -5.73 -5.59
N PRO A 96 -11.88 -4.89 -4.71
CA PRO A 96 -12.85 -5.32 -3.69
C PRO A 96 -14.24 -5.68 -4.25
N ARG A 97 -14.47 -5.49 -5.54
CA ARG A 97 -15.73 -5.83 -6.22
C ARG A 97 -15.74 -7.25 -6.80
N LEU A 98 -14.65 -7.97 -6.66
CA LEU A 98 -14.57 -9.38 -7.06
C LEU A 98 -15.26 -10.27 -6.04
N LEU A 99 -15.64 -11.46 -6.48
CA LEU A 99 -16.18 -12.48 -5.58
C LEU A 99 -15.10 -12.96 -4.59
N PRO A 100 -15.46 -13.35 -3.37
CA PRO A 100 -14.49 -13.81 -2.37
C PRO A 100 -13.56 -14.91 -2.88
N GLU A 101 -14.07 -15.86 -3.65
CA GLU A 101 -13.29 -16.95 -4.22
C GLU A 101 -12.23 -16.44 -5.22
N GLN A 102 -12.57 -15.41 -5.99
CA GLN A 102 -11.64 -14.78 -6.92
C GLN A 102 -10.54 -14.02 -6.18
N ILE A 103 -10.91 -13.32 -5.09
CA ILE A 103 -9.97 -12.61 -4.24
C ILE A 103 -8.99 -13.62 -3.61
N ALA A 104 -9.50 -14.72 -3.04
CA ALA A 104 -8.67 -15.76 -2.45
C ALA A 104 -7.71 -16.38 -3.50
N TRP A 105 -8.21 -16.63 -4.72
CA TRP A 105 -7.38 -17.15 -5.79
C TRP A 105 -6.25 -16.20 -6.19
N ILE A 106 -6.55 -14.89 -6.36
CA ILE A 106 -5.58 -13.85 -6.75
C ILE A 106 -4.50 -13.71 -5.67
N VAL A 107 -4.90 -13.64 -4.40
CA VAL A 107 -4.01 -13.50 -3.25
C VAL A 107 -3.06 -14.70 -3.15
N ASN A 108 -3.57 -15.91 -3.34
CA ASN A 108 -2.76 -17.12 -3.35
C ASN A 108 -1.84 -17.20 -4.56
N HIS A 109 -2.34 -16.86 -5.75
CA HIS A 109 -1.54 -16.88 -6.98
C HIS A 109 -0.36 -15.91 -6.90
N ALA A 110 -0.56 -14.75 -6.29
CA ALA A 110 0.51 -13.78 -6.04
C ALA A 110 1.41 -14.17 -4.86
N GLU A 111 1.02 -15.16 -4.04
CA GLU A 111 1.70 -15.53 -2.79
C GLU A 111 1.89 -14.32 -1.87
N ASP A 112 0.84 -13.52 -1.70
CA ASP A 112 0.88 -12.35 -0.84
C ASP A 112 1.24 -12.71 0.61
N GLN A 113 2.22 -12.01 1.19
CA GLN A 113 2.69 -12.27 2.56
C GLN A 113 1.90 -11.46 3.59
N VAL A 114 1.39 -10.31 3.18
CA VAL A 114 0.57 -9.40 4.00
C VAL A 114 -0.66 -9.02 3.20
N LEU A 115 -1.79 -8.89 3.87
CA LEU A 115 -2.98 -8.27 3.30
C LEU A 115 -3.45 -7.15 4.22
N CYS A 116 -3.38 -5.91 3.72
CA CYS A 116 -3.92 -4.72 4.37
C CYS A 116 -5.34 -4.46 3.86
N PHE A 117 -6.29 -4.13 4.75
CA PHE A 117 -7.67 -3.94 4.33
C PHE A 117 -8.39 -2.85 5.12
N ASP A 118 -9.33 -2.16 4.48
CA ASP A 118 -10.27 -1.29 5.18
C ASP A 118 -11.32 -2.14 5.90
N MET A 119 -11.74 -1.72 7.10
CA MET A 119 -12.71 -2.45 7.95
C MET A 119 -14.04 -2.74 7.24
N THR A 120 -14.40 -1.98 6.21
CA THR A 120 -15.59 -2.26 5.37
C THR A 120 -15.51 -3.61 4.66
N PHE A 121 -14.31 -4.16 4.47
CA PHE A 121 -14.08 -5.46 3.83
C PHE A 121 -13.85 -6.60 4.83
N LEU A 122 -14.01 -6.35 6.12
CA LEU A 122 -13.85 -7.40 7.15
C LEU A 122 -14.68 -8.66 6.87
N PRO A 123 -15.95 -8.60 6.43
CA PRO A 123 -16.72 -9.82 6.11
C PRO A 123 -16.08 -10.66 4.99
N ILE A 124 -15.49 -10.01 3.97
CA ILE A 124 -14.78 -10.70 2.89
C ILE A 124 -13.54 -11.39 3.47
N VAL A 125 -12.75 -10.65 4.25
CA VAL A 125 -11.52 -11.16 4.88
C VAL A 125 -11.82 -12.36 5.78
N GLN A 126 -12.87 -12.30 6.60
CA GLN A 126 -13.32 -13.42 7.43
C GLN A 126 -13.70 -14.66 6.61
N GLY A 127 -14.26 -14.45 5.42
CA GLY A 127 -14.62 -15.56 4.52
C GLY A 127 -13.44 -16.22 3.83
N ILE A 128 -12.34 -15.48 3.59
CA ILE A 128 -11.22 -15.99 2.78
C ILE A 128 -9.96 -16.33 3.58
N HIS A 129 -9.82 -15.88 4.83
CA HIS A 129 -8.54 -15.96 5.55
C HIS A 129 -8.03 -17.39 5.72
N THR A 130 -8.92 -18.37 5.93
CA THR A 130 -8.54 -19.79 6.02
C THR A 130 -8.11 -20.39 4.69
N HIS A 131 -8.44 -19.74 3.57
CA HIS A 131 -8.14 -20.16 2.23
C HIS A 131 -6.89 -19.50 1.63
N CYS A 132 -6.22 -18.61 2.39
CA CYS A 132 -5.03 -17.86 1.96
C CYS A 132 -3.79 -18.19 2.82
N PRO A 133 -3.21 -19.40 2.67
CA PRO A 133 -2.15 -19.89 3.57
C PRO A 133 -0.82 -19.12 3.46
N TYR A 134 -0.60 -18.34 2.41
CA TYR A 134 0.61 -17.53 2.25
C TYR A 134 0.55 -16.22 3.04
N VAL A 135 -0.64 -15.73 3.36
CA VAL A 135 -0.82 -14.48 4.09
C VAL A 135 -0.51 -14.70 5.57
N LYS A 136 0.63 -14.18 6.00
CA LYS A 136 1.11 -14.28 7.38
C LYS A 136 0.52 -13.19 8.30
N HIS A 137 0.22 -12.02 7.72
CA HIS A 137 -0.26 -10.87 8.47
C HIS A 137 -1.48 -10.25 7.79
N TRP A 138 -2.55 -10.09 8.57
CA TRP A 138 -3.80 -9.43 8.19
C TRP A 138 -3.88 -8.12 8.96
N ILE A 139 -3.88 -6.98 8.26
CA ILE A 139 -3.77 -5.65 8.87
C ILE A 139 -5.00 -4.81 8.48
N ALA A 140 -5.73 -4.28 9.49
CA ALA A 140 -6.89 -3.42 9.32
C ALA A 140 -6.56 -1.94 9.54
#